data_f513a0291fe9c413253c96ffaf2c86f6
#
_entry.id   f513a0291fe9c413253c96ffaf2c86f6
#
_cell.length_a   1.000
_cell.length_b   1.000
_cell.length_c   1.000
_cell.angle_alpha   90.00
_cell.angle_beta   90.00
_cell.angle_gamma   90.00
#
_symmetry.space_group_name_H-M   'P 1'
#
loop_
_entity.id
_entity.type
_entity.pdbx_description
1 polymer ?
#
loop_
_entity_poly.entity_id
_entity_poly.type
_entity_poly.pdbx_seq_one_letter_code
_entity_poly.pdbx_strand_id
1 'polypeptide(L)'
;MRFFLILATLSIFGSPLLLPTETTLYGKIQTNSPELPNTQSLLIPQTPPDEALKMLSLPVGFQATMFAAEPDVNQPIAMTTDARGRLWVAECNTYSDQRENFNTKLNDRIIILEDTNSDGTFDKKTVFWDQAKKLTSIEVGFGGVWLTAAPNLMFIPDANQDDVPDGEPVVLLDGFEGNVIRHNIVNGLRWGPDGWLYGRHGIQATSFVGSPGATESQRTAMNCAIWRFHPTDRTFEIVAQGGTNPWARQINRAALVVL
;
A
#
# COMPACT_ATOMS: atom_id res chain seq x y z
N MET A 1 -12.91 4.28 11.49
CA MET A 1 -13.23 3.96 10.08
C MET A 1 -12.74 2.53 9.87
N ARG A 2 -13.66 1.60 9.69
CA ARG A 2 -13.28 0.20 9.46
C ARG A 2 -13.05 0.00 7.98
N PHE A 3 -11.96 -0.63 7.63
CA PHE A 3 -11.59 -0.93 6.25
C PHE A 3 -11.88 -2.39 5.94
N PHE A 4 -12.35 -2.65 4.74
CA PHE A 4 -12.55 -4.00 4.22
C PHE A 4 -11.50 -4.28 3.17
N LEU A 5 -10.87 -5.43 3.27
CA LEU A 5 -9.95 -5.94 2.26
C LEU A 5 -10.71 -6.91 1.36
N ILE A 6 -11.01 -6.48 0.15
CA ILE A 6 -11.63 -7.31 -0.88
C ILE A 6 -10.58 -7.62 -1.93
N LEU A 7 -10.24 -8.89 -2.08
CA LEU A 7 -9.37 -9.36 -3.14
C LEU A 7 -10.24 -9.89 -4.29
N ALA A 8 -10.11 -9.31 -5.48
CA ALA A 8 -10.72 -9.86 -6.69
C ALA A 8 -9.74 -10.83 -7.35
N THR A 9 -10.08 -12.11 -7.42
CA THR A 9 -9.30 -13.11 -8.15
C THR A 9 -9.86 -13.30 -9.55
N LEU A 10 -8.97 -13.32 -10.54
CA LEU A 10 -9.30 -13.59 -11.92
C LEU A 10 -9.15 -15.09 -12.20
N SER A 11 -10.28 -15.82 -12.33
CA SER A 11 -10.27 -17.21 -12.81
C SER A 11 -10.51 -17.20 -14.31
N ILE A 12 -9.47 -17.50 -15.10
CA ILE A 12 -9.58 -17.62 -16.55
C ILE A 12 -9.86 -19.09 -16.87
N PHE A 13 -11.09 -19.42 -17.20
CA PHE A 13 -11.41 -20.66 -17.91
C PHE A 13 -11.19 -20.44 -19.39
N GLY A 14 -10.24 -21.18 -19.96
CA GLY A 14 -9.77 -20.99 -21.31
C GLY A 14 -10.77 -21.41 -22.39
N SER A 15 -11.03 -20.48 -23.30
CA SER A 15 -11.28 -20.72 -24.71
C SER A 15 -10.59 -19.62 -25.50
N PRO A 16 -9.96 -19.88 -26.66
CA PRO A 16 -9.25 -18.86 -27.40
C PRO A 16 -10.23 -17.88 -28.03
N LEU A 17 -10.34 -16.68 -27.43
CA LEU A 17 -11.07 -15.58 -28.04
C LEU A 17 -10.11 -14.74 -28.87
N LEU A 18 -10.41 -14.65 -30.13
CA LEU A 18 -9.89 -13.67 -31.09
C LEU A 18 -10.01 -12.27 -30.47
N LEU A 19 -8.91 -11.57 -30.36
CA LEU A 19 -8.87 -10.18 -29.94
C LEU A 19 -9.55 -9.31 -31.01
N PRO A 20 -10.58 -8.54 -30.68
CA PRO A 20 -10.98 -7.44 -31.52
C PRO A 20 -9.98 -6.29 -31.35
N THR A 21 -9.57 -5.73 -32.48
CA THR A 21 -8.80 -4.50 -32.63
C THR A 21 -9.39 -3.35 -31.82
N GLU A 22 -8.48 -2.55 -31.28
CA GLU A 22 -8.70 -1.29 -30.57
C GLU A 22 -10.00 -0.57 -30.92
N THR A 23 -10.94 -0.53 -29.99
CA THR A 23 -11.91 0.57 -29.90
C THR A 23 -12.57 0.57 -28.50
N THR A 24 -12.24 1.58 -27.72
CA THR A 24 -13.09 2.19 -26.69
C THR A 24 -13.51 1.30 -25.52
N LEU A 25 -12.59 1.09 -24.56
CA LEU A 25 -12.92 0.62 -23.20
C LEU A 25 -13.32 1.76 -22.23
N TYR A 26 -13.86 2.86 -22.76
CA TYR A 26 -14.64 3.81 -21.95
C TYR A 26 -16.13 3.54 -22.19
N GLY A 27 -16.61 2.40 -21.68
CA GLY A 27 -18.03 2.22 -21.48
C GLY A 27 -18.54 3.37 -20.60
N LYS A 28 -19.57 4.08 -21.05
CA LYS A 28 -20.29 5.04 -20.21
C LYS A 28 -20.60 4.36 -18.89
N ILE A 29 -19.97 4.83 -17.81
CA ILE A 29 -20.36 4.52 -16.45
C ILE A 29 -21.81 5.02 -16.37
N GLN A 30 -22.76 4.09 -16.34
CA GLN A 30 -24.15 4.46 -16.06
C GLN A 30 -24.16 4.97 -14.62
N THR A 31 -24.49 6.24 -14.45
CA THR A 31 -24.59 6.94 -13.18
C THR A 31 -25.81 6.53 -12.35
N ASN A 32 -26.21 5.27 -12.42
CA ASN A 32 -27.17 4.66 -11.50
C ASN A 32 -26.46 3.92 -10.37
N SER A 33 -25.33 4.45 -9.90
CA SER A 33 -24.78 4.00 -8.62
C SER A 33 -25.79 4.36 -7.55
N PRO A 34 -26.24 3.41 -6.72
CA PRO A 34 -27.08 3.73 -5.59
C PRO A 34 -26.36 4.79 -4.74
N GLU A 35 -27.10 5.75 -4.25
CA GLU A 35 -26.56 6.78 -3.35
C GLU A 35 -25.91 6.06 -2.17
N LEU A 36 -24.59 6.14 -2.10
CA LEU A 36 -23.85 5.45 -1.03
C LEU A 36 -24.19 6.16 0.30
N PRO A 37 -24.59 5.40 1.34
CA PRO A 37 -24.89 5.99 2.63
C PRO A 37 -23.66 6.72 3.17
N ASN A 38 -23.89 7.87 3.79
CA ASN A 38 -22.83 8.62 4.45
C ASN A 38 -22.28 7.84 5.64
N THR A 39 -21.22 7.09 5.42
CA THR A 39 -20.54 6.24 6.43
C THR A 39 -19.80 7.06 7.49
N GLN A 40 -19.73 8.39 7.35
CA GLN A 40 -19.15 9.28 8.37
C GLN A 40 -20.15 9.65 9.46
N SER A 41 -21.41 9.30 9.31
CA SER A 41 -22.41 9.48 10.39
C SER A 41 -22.28 8.37 11.41
N LEU A 42 -22.03 8.72 12.65
CA LEU A 42 -22.02 7.79 13.79
C LEU A 42 -23.37 7.08 14.04
N LEU A 43 -24.44 7.53 13.38
CA LEU A 43 -25.80 6.99 13.49
C LEU A 43 -26.11 5.91 12.47
N ILE A 44 -25.24 5.69 11.47
CA ILE A 44 -25.43 4.65 10.46
C ILE A 44 -24.61 3.43 10.87
N PRO A 45 -25.24 2.29 11.13
CA PRO A 45 -24.53 1.04 11.38
C PRO A 45 -23.58 0.71 10.21
N GLN A 46 -22.40 0.21 10.52
CA GLN A 46 -21.49 -0.22 9.47
C GLN A 46 -22.04 -1.45 8.77
N THR A 47 -21.93 -1.50 7.44
CA THR A 47 -22.32 -2.65 6.66
C THR A 47 -21.40 -3.85 7.02
N PRO A 48 -21.95 -5.00 7.40
CA PRO A 48 -21.15 -6.19 7.64
C PRO A 48 -20.35 -6.60 6.38
N PRO A 49 -19.16 -7.21 6.52
CA PRO A 49 -18.33 -7.58 5.38
C PRO A 49 -19.03 -8.41 4.31
N ASP A 50 -19.81 -9.40 4.72
CA ASP A 50 -20.54 -10.27 3.80
C ASP A 50 -21.66 -9.55 3.04
N GLU A 51 -22.25 -8.54 3.65
CA GLU A 51 -23.24 -7.72 2.98
C GLU A 51 -22.55 -6.75 2.01
N ALA A 52 -21.43 -6.15 2.41
CA ALA A 52 -20.64 -5.29 1.54
C ALA A 52 -20.16 -6.01 0.28
N LEU A 53 -19.75 -7.30 0.43
CA LEU A 53 -19.37 -8.15 -0.70
C LEU A 53 -20.50 -8.29 -1.73
N LYS A 54 -21.74 -8.52 -1.26
CA LYS A 54 -22.93 -8.68 -2.12
C LYS A 54 -23.33 -7.39 -2.85
N MET A 55 -22.90 -6.24 -2.36
CA MET A 55 -23.18 -4.94 -2.97
C MET A 55 -22.24 -4.61 -4.14
N LEU A 56 -21.18 -5.40 -4.38
CA LEU A 56 -20.25 -5.18 -5.48
C LEU A 56 -20.90 -5.47 -6.82
N SER A 57 -20.80 -4.52 -7.74
CA SER A 57 -21.15 -4.71 -9.15
C SER A 57 -19.90 -5.06 -9.93
N LEU A 58 -19.83 -6.27 -10.47
CA LEU A 58 -18.67 -6.78 -11.17
C LEU A 58 -18.97 -6.97 -12.66
N PRO A 59 -17.97 -6.80 -13.55
CA PRO A 59 -18.09 -7.18 -14.95
C PRO A 59 -18.36 -8.68 -15.12
N VAL A 60 -18.96 -9.05 -16.23
CA VAL A 60 -19.19 -10.46 -16.57
C VAL A 60 -17.86 -11.23 -16.59
N GLY A 61 -17.81 -12.37 -15.93
CA GLY A 61 -16.62 -13.22 -15.82
C GLY A 61 -15.69 -12.89 -14.63
N PHE A 62 -16.08 -11.91 -13.78
CA PHE A 62 -15.38 -11.63 -12.53
C PHE A 62 -16.21 -12.11 -11.33
N GLN A 63 -15.51 -12.58 -10.33
CA GLN A 63 -16.07 -12.94 -9.03
C GLN A 63 -15.24 -12.28 -7.94
N ALA A 64 -15.90 -11.79 -6.89
CA ALA A 64 -15.24 -11.31 -5.67
C ALA A 64 -15.40 -12.36 -4.56
N THR A 65 -14.32 -12.57 -3.84
CA THR A 65 -14.29 -13.42 -2.63
C THR A 65 -13.82 -12.58 -1.47
N MET A 66 -14.40 -12.79 -0.28
CA MET A 66 -13.92 -12.15 0.95
C MET A 66 -12.67 -12.89 1.40
N PHE A 67 -11.50 -12.28 1.16
CA PHE A 67 -10.23 -12.85 1.58
C PHE A 67 -10.00 -12.65 3.07
N ALA A 68 -10.18 -11.42 3.54
CA ALA A 68 -10.04 -11.02 4.94
C ALA A 68 -10.87 -9.78 5.24
N ALA A 69 -11.30 -9.63 6.48
CA ALA A 69 -12.01 -8.45 6.98
C ALA A 69 -11.67 -8.19 8.45
N GLU A 70 -12.17 -7.10 9.02
CA GLU A 70 -12.10 -6.92 10.47
C GLU A 70 -12.91 -8.02 11.21
N PRO A 71 -12.40 -8.54 12.33
CA PRO A 71 -11.26 -8.05 13.12
C PRO A 71 -9.89 -8.62 12.73
N ASP A 72 -9.80 -9.46 11.70
CA ASP A 72 -8.56 -10.13 11.32
C ASP A 72 -7.54 -9.17 10.72
N VAL A 73 -8.02 -8.16 10.00
CA VAL A 73 -7.23 -7.03 9.49
C VAL A 73 -7.73 -5.75 10.12
N ASN A 74 -6.82 -4.93 10.66
CA ASN A 74 -7.17 -3.68 11.32
C ASN A 74 -6.50 -2.48 10.65
N GLN A 75 -7.29 -1.47 10.26
CA GLN A 75 -6.81 -0.24 9.61
C GLN A 75 -5.75 -0.48 8.51
N PRO A 76 -6.01 -1.34 7.50
CA PRO A 76 -5.04 -1.60 6.45
C PRO A 76 -4.79 -0.34 5.62
N ILE A 77 -3.51 0.05 5.47
CA ILE A 77 -3.10 1.25 4.72
C ILE A 77 -2.42 0.89 3.40
N ALA A 78 -1.75 -0.23 3.35
CA ALA A 78 -1.08 -0.74 2.16
C ALA A 78 -1.02 -2.26 2.18
N MET A 79 -0.87 -2.85 1.00
CA MET A 79 -0.71 -4.28 0.85
C MET A 79 0.14 -4.61 -0.38
N THR A 80 0.81 -5.75 -0.32
CA THR A 80 1.55 -6.34 -1.43
C THR A 80 1.48 -7.85 -1.36
N THR A 81 1.84 -8.53 -2.44
CA THR A 81 1.92 -10.00 -2.48
C THR A 81 3.35 -10.44 -2.66
N ASP A 82 3.74 -11.51 -2.00
CA ASP A 82 5.05 -12.15 -2.21
C ASP A 82 5.03 -13.18 -3.36
N ALA A 83 6.19 -13.76 -3.63
CA ALA A 83 6.34 -14.79 -4.67
C ALA A 83 5.61 -16.11 -4.35
N ARG A 84 5.20 -16.32 -3.10
CA ARG A 84 4.37 -17.45 -2.66
C ARG A 84 2.88 -17.17 -2.80
N GLY A 85 2.49 -15.96 -3.24
CA GLY A 85 1.10 -15.54 -3.38
C GLY A 85 0.43 -15.12 -2.07
N ARG A 86 1.17 -15.00 -0.98
CA ARG A 86 0.64 -14.56 0.31
C ARG A 86 0.47 -13.05 0.33
N LEU A 87 -0.54 -12.59 1.06
CA LEU A 87 -0.84 -11.18 1.19
C LEU A 87 -0.14 -10.58 2.42
N TRP A 88 0.71 -9.60 2.19
CA TRP A 88 1.34 -8.79 3.21
C TRP A 88 0.55 -7.51 3.40
N VAL A 89 0.18 -7.19 4.63
CA VAL A 89 -0.65 -6.03 4.94
C VAL A 89 0.04 -5.15 5.98
N ALA A 90 0.11 -3.86 5.67
CA ALA A 90 0.49 -2.83 6.62
C ALA A 90 -0.75 -2.34 7.36
N GLU A 91 -0.81 -2.53 8.67
CA GLU A 91 -1.87 -2.03 9.54
C GLU A 91 -1.40 -0.77 10.25
N CYS A 92 -2.04 0.37 9.95
CA CYS A 92 -1.68 1.68 10.53
C CYS A 92 -2.56 2.02 11.73
N ASN A 93 -2.36 1.33 12.83
CA ASN A 93 -3.11 1.52 14.07
C ASN A 93 -2.87 2.91 14.70
N THR A 94 -1.72 3.52 14.38
CA THR A 94 -1.38 4.87 14.85
C THR A 94 -2.18 5.97 14.16
N TYR A 95 -2.79 5.72 12.99
CA TYR A 95 -3.56 6.72 12.27
C TYR A 95 -4.77 7.17 13.09
N SER A 96 -4.82 8.45 13.40
CA SER A 96 -5.78 9.03 14.32
C SER A 96 -6.63 10.14 13.67
N ASP A 97 -7.33 10.93 14.46
CA ASP A 97 -8.14 12.06 13.98
C ASP A 97 -7.28 13.27 13.59
N GLN A 98 -7.93 14.34 13.13
CA GLN A 98 -7.23 15.56 12.68
C GLN A 98 -6.53 16.33 13.80
N ARG A 99 -6.84 16.08 15.06
CA ARG A 99 -6.24 16.79 16.19
C ARG A 99 -4.89 16.20 16.55
N GLU A 100 -4.80 14.88 16.46
CA GLU A 100 -3.62 14.14 16.88
C GLU A 100 -2.74 13.72 15.70
N ASN A 101 -3.31 13.60 14.48
CA ASN A 101 -2.71 13.03 13.28
C ASN A 101 -2.35 11.54 13.47
N PHE A 102 -1.37 11.23 14.33
CA PHE A 102 -0.95 9.87 14.67
C PHE A 102 -0.84 9.70 16.17
N ASN A 103 -1.54 8.72 16.72
CA ASN A 103 -1.39 8.31 18.11
C ASN A 103 -0.17 7.40 18.27
N THR A 104 0.98 7.99 18.51
CA THR A 104 2.25 7.26 18.63
C THR A 104 2.40 6.44 19.93
N LYS A 105 1.37 6.40 20.79
CA LYS A 105 1.29 5.45 21.93
C LYS A 105 0.93 4.04 21.43
N LEU A 106 0.28 3.94 20.28
CA LEU A 106 -0.02 2.68 19.59
C LEU A 106 1.17 2.27 18.72
N ASN A 107 1.16 1.02 18.26
CA ASN A 107 2.08 0.51 17.25
C ASN A 107 1.32 0.10 16.00
N ASP A 108 1.93 0.37 14.87
CA ASP A 108 1.57 -0.19 13.59
C ASP A 108 2.24 -1.55 13.42
N ARG A 109 1.69 -2.38 12.58
CA ARG A 109 2.26 -3.71 12.36
C ARG A 109 2.17 -4.15 10.90
N ILE A 110 3.01 -5.12 10.56
CA ILE A 110 3.03 -5.81 9.29
C ILE A 110 2.58 -7.24 9.56
N ILE A 111 1.53 -7.67 8.88
CA ILE A 111 0.99 -9.02 8.97
C ILE A 111 1.06 -9.73 7.62
N ILE A 112 1.12 -11.06 7.67
CA ILE A 112 1.07 -11.94 6.52
C ILE A 112 -0.20 -12.78 6.63
N LEU A 113 -0.99 -12.79 5.59
CA LEU A 113 -2.18 -13.61 5.45
C LEU A 113 -1.95 -14.64 4.36
N GLU A 114 -2.18 -15.91 4.68
CA GLU A 114 -1.95 -17.04 3.79
C GLU A 114 -3.23 -17.87 3.67
N ASP A 115 -3.60 -18.20 2.44
CA ASP A 115 -4.64 -19.17 2.09
C ASP A 115 -3.92 -20.49 1.79
N THR A 116 -3.84 -21.38 2.79
CA THR A 116 -3.06 -22.62 2.68
C THR A 116 -3.83 -23.74 1.98
N ASN A 117 -5.15 -23.60 1.87
CA ASN A 117 -6.03 -24.59 1.28
C ASN A 117 -6.55 -24.20 -0.12
N SER A 118 -6.25 -22.98 -0.58
CA SER A 118 -6.65 -22.41 -1.88
C SER A 118 -8.17 -22.27 -2.05
N ASP A 119 -8.90 -21.93 -0.99
CA ASP A 119 -10.35 -21.68 -1.05
C ASP A 119 -10.71 -20.20 -1.29
N GLY A 120 -9.72 -19.33 -1.32
CA GLY A 120 -9.87 -17.90 -1.56
C GLY A 120 -10.08 -17.07 -0.29
N THR A 121 -9.95 -17.69 0.89
CA THR A 121 -10.00 -17.03 2.20
C THR A 121 -8.71 -17.36 2.95
N PHE A 122 -8.15 -16.42 3.67
CA PHE A 122 -6.96 -16.71 4.48
C PHE A 122 -7.33 -17.65 5.64
N ASP A 123 -6.44 -18.57 5.98
CA ASP A 123 -6.58 -19.47 7.12
C ASP A 123 -5.37 -19.42 8.06
N LYS A 124 -4.29 -18.75 7.66
CA LYS A 124 -3.11 -18.54 8.49
C LYS A 124 -2.72 -17.06 8.52
N LYS A 125 -2.52 -16.53 9.74
CA LYS A 125 -2.06 -15.16 9.98
C LYS A 125 -0.76 -15.18 10.78
N THR A 126 0.24 -14.46 10.28
CA THR A 126 1.52 -14.24 10.96
C THR A 126 1.72 -12.75 11.20
N VAL A 127 2.14 -12.35 12.38
CA VAL A 127 2.63 -10.99 12.64
C VAL A 127 4.12 -11.00 12.37
N PHE A 128 4.53 -10.33 11.29
CA PHE A 128 5.95 -10.24 10.93
C PHE A 128 6.69 -9.22 11.80
N TRP A 129 6.10 -8.04 12.00
CA TRP A 129 6.69 -6.97 12.80
C TRP A 129 5.60 -6.03 13.32
N ASP A 130 5.71 -5.57 14.60
CA ASP A 130 4.66 -4.83 15.29
C ASP A 130 5.15 -3.56 16.02
N GLN A 131 6.29 -3.02 15.62
CA GLN A 131 6.91 -1.86 16.28
C GLN A 131 6.93 -0.60 15.39
N ALA A 132 6.22 -0.61 14.26
CA ALA A 132 6.16 0.55 13.39
C ALA A 132 5.38 1.72 14.02
N LYS A 133 5.69 2.92 13.54
CA LYS A 133 4.93 4.15 13.83
C LYS A 133 4.72 4.88 12.52
N LYS A 134 3.51 5.40 12.30
CA LYS A 134 3.18 6.15 11.08
C LYS A 134 3.50 5.35 9.80
N LEU A 135 3.18 4.06 9.83
CA LEU A 135 3.37 3.15 8.70
C LEU A 135 2.42 3.54 7.57
N THR A 136 2.94 3.75 6.37
CA THR A 136 2.14 4.18 5.22
C THR A 136 2.27 3.30 4.00
N SER A 137 3.31 2.48 3.91
CA SER A 137 3.46 1.54 2.80
C SER A 137 4.46 0.44 3.11
N ILE A 138 4.30 -0.68 2.42
CA ILE A 138 5.22 -1.83 2.45
C ILE A 138 5.43 -2.37 1.03
N GLU A 139 6.57 -3.01 0.83
CA GLU A 139 6.90 -3.86 -0.31
C GLU A 139 7.82 -5.00 0.14
N VAL A 140 7.72 -6.16 -0.49
CA VAL A 140 8.60 -7.30 -0.21
C VAL A 140 9.56 -7.53 -1.37
N GLY A 141 10.79 -7.91 -1.06
CA GLY A 141 11.80 -8.18 -2.07
C GLY A 141 13.23 -7.95 -1.57
N PHE A 142 14.19 -8.39 -2.35
CA PHE A 142 15.61 -8.25 -2.04
C PHE A 142 16.01 -8.77 -0.65
N GLY A 143 15.37 -9.89 -0.22
CA GLY A 143 15.70 -10.55 1.05
C GLY A 143 15.10 -9.88 2.28
N GLY A 144 13.94 -9.21 2.15
CA GLY A 144 13.25 -8.64 3.30
C GLY A 144 12.08 -7.75 2.94
N VAL A 145 11.69 -6.92 3.88
CA VAL A 145 10.52 -6.03 3.82
C VAL A 145 10.98 -4.57 3.83
N TRP A 146 10.50 -3.83 2.85
CA TRP A 146 10.72 -2.40 2.68
C TRP A 146 9.48 -1.66 3.16
N LEU A 147 9.65 -0.61 3.95
CA LEU A 147 8.52 0.13 4.49
C LEU A 147 8.79 1.63 4.55
N THR A 148 7.75 2.42 4.35
CA THR A 148 7.73 3.83 4.72
C THR A 148 6.98 4.01 6.03
N ALA A 149 7.67 4.54 7.00
CA ALA A 149 7.15 4.88 8.32
C ALA A 149 7.77 6.22 8.71
N ALA A 150 7.07 7.32 8.44
CA ALA A 150 7.62 8.66 8.57
C ALA A 150 8.27 8.89 9.96
N PRO A 151 9.53 9.40 9.97
CA PRO A 151 10.23 10.10 8.88
C PRO A 151 11.11 9.21 7.98
N ASN A 152 10.97 7.89 7.97
CA ASN A 152 11.95 6.97 7.42
C ASN A 152 11.43 6.13 6.25
N LEU A 153 12.35 5.79 5.33
CA LEU A 153 12.32 4.57 4.54
C LEU A 153 13.22 3.55 5.25
N MET A 154 12.68 2.38 5.54
CA MET A 154 13.41 1.33 6.27
C MET A 154 13.37 0.00 5.51
N PHE A 155 14.33 -0.85 5.83
CA PHE A 155 14.43 -2.23 5.39
C PHE A 155 14.54 -3.17 6.59
N ILE A 156 13.71 -4.20 6.65
CA ILE A 156 13.77 -5.25 7.65
C ILE A 156 14.25 -6.53 6.95
N PRO A 157 15.43 -7.05 7.28
CA PRO A 157 15.95 -8.26 6.64
C PRO A 157 15.15 -9.50 7.05
N ASP A 158 14.93 -10.39 6.09
CA ASP A 158 14.38 -11.74 6.21
C ASP A 158 14.93 -12.55 5.03
N ALA A 159 16.24 -12.86 5.09
CA ALA A 159 16.97 -13.46 3.98
C ALA A 159 16.63 -14.95 3.80
N ASN A 160 16.30 -15.64 4.88
CA ASN A 160 15.91 -17.05 4.86
C ASN A 160 14.41 -17.25 4.56
N GLN A 161 13.60 -16.16 4.57
CA GLN A 161 12.17 -16.13 4.27
C GLN A 161 11.34 -17.04 5.21
N ASP A 162 11.69 -17.04 6.51
CA ASP A 162 10.98 -17.78 7.54
C ASP A 162 9.88 -16.95 8.24
N ASP A 163 9.65 -15.72 7.77
CA ASP A 163 8.67 -14.78 8.28
C ASP A 163 9.03 -14.20 9.67
N VAL A 164 10.31 -14.27 10.02
CA VAL A 164 10.88 -13.68 11.24
C VAL A 164 12.00 -12.71 10.83
N PRO A 165 11.99 -11.46 11.31
CA PRO A 165 13.07 -10.53 11.03
C PRO A 165 14.44 -11.06 11.44
N ASP A 166 15.43 -11.04 10.53
CA ASP A 166 16.82 -11.46 10.80
C ASP A 166 17.59 -10.42 11.63
N GLY A 167 16.99 -9.30 11.95
CA GLY A 167 17.61 -8.22 12.73
C GLY A 167 16.76 -6.96 12.83
N GLU A 168 17.34 -5.93 13.42
CA GLU A 168 16.69 -4.64 13.58
C GLU A 168 16.46 -3.93 12.23
N PRO A 169 15.38 -3.13 12.09
CA PRO A 169 15.12 -2.35 10.89
C PRO A 169 16.28 -1.40 10.58
N VAL A 170 16.72 -1.39 9.33
CA VAL A 170 17.78 -0.50 8.83
C VAL A 170 17.13 0.73 8.21
N VAL A 171 17.44 1.92 8.73
CA VAL A 171 17.02 3.19 8.10
C VAL A 171 17.89 3.44 6.87
N LEU A 172 17.24 3.60 5.72
CA LEU A 172 17.90 3.84 4.43
C LEU A 172 17.83 5.30 4.00
N LEU A 173 16.68 5.92 4.23
CA LEU A 173 16.45 7.36 4.06
C LEU A 173 15.70 7.89 5.27
N ASP A 174 15.96 9.13 5.62
CA ASP A 174 15.21 9.88 6.61
C ASP A 174 14.77 11.26 6.09
N GLY A 175 14.02 12.00 6.91
CA GLY A 175 13.59 13.36 6.59
C GLY A 175 12.26 13.46 5.86
N PHE A 176 11.48 12.39 5.76
CA PHE A 176 10.10 12.46 5.31
C PHE A 176 9.23 13.12 6.39
N GLU A 177 8.57 14.23 6.05
CA GLU A 177 7.68 14.91 6.98
C GLU A 177 6.43 14.06 7.29
N GLY A 178 6.10 13.93 8.55
CA GLY A 178 4.97 13.14 9.03
C GLY A 178 4.39 13.62 10.35
N ASN A 179 4.68 14.89 10.74
CA ASN A 179 4.17 15.47 11.99
C ASN A 179 3.07 16.51 11.74
N VAL A 180 3.18 17.27 10.64
CA VAL A 180 2.24 18.37 10.36
C VAL A 180 0.92 17.88 9.77
N ILE A 181 0.90 16.65 9.23
CA ILE A 181 -0.26 16.08 8.59
C ILE A 181 -0.27 14.55 8.69
N ARG A 182 -1.46 13.92 8.73
CA ARG A 182 -1.64 12.48 8.86
C ARG A 182 -1.73 11.71 7.54
N HIS A 183 -2.17 12.35 6.47
CA HIS A 183 -2.22 11.78 5.13
C HIS A 183 -1.56 12.74 4.15
N ASN A 184 -1.37 12.33 2.90
CA ASN A 184 -0.64 13.13 1.93
C ASN A 184 0.87 13.23 2.24
N ILE A 185 1.40 12.25 2.97
CA ILE A 185 2.83 12.09 3.28
C ILE A 185 3.44 11.01 2.39
N VAL A 186 4.65 10.57 2.70
CA VAL A 186 5.31 9.46 1.99
C VAL A 186 4.46 8.20 1.99
N ASN A 187 4.31 7.55 0.82
CA ASN A 187 3.49 6.33 0.66
C ASN A 187 3.79 5.59 -0.65
N GLY A 188 3.04 4.53 -0.93
CA GLY A 188 2.89 3.91 -2.24
C GLY A 188 4.17 3.28 -2.79
N LEU A 189 4.89 2.53 -1.95
CA LEU A 189 6.03 1.73 -2.40
C LEU A 189 5.60 0.74 -3.48
N ARG A 190 6.44 0.57 -4.51
CA ARG A 190 6.26 -0.42 -5.56
C ARG A 190 7.56 -0.67 -6.31
N TRP A 191 7.87 -1.95 -6.55
CA TRP A 191 8.96 -2.32 -7.44
C TRP A 191 8.69 -1.93 -8.87
N GLY A 192 9.65 -1.29 -9.51
CA GLY A 192 9.66 -1.07 -10.95
C GLY A 192 10.26 -2.26 -11.69
N PRO A 193 9.97 -2.39 -13.01
CA PRO A 193 10.56 -3.44 -13.84
C PRO A 193 12.07 -3.25 -14.04
N ASP A 194 12.60 -2.11 -13.67
CA ASP A 194 14.01 -1.70 -13.68
C ASP A 194 14.75 -2.06 -12.37
N GLY A 195 14.06 -2.71 -11.42
CA GLY A 195 14.62 -3.11 -10.13
C GLY A 195 14.71 -1.99 -9.09
N TRP A 196 14.20 -0.79 -9.39
CA TRP A 196 14.12 0.30 -8.43
C TRP A 196 12.86 0.20 -7.58
N LEU A 197 12.97 0.58 -6.32
CA LEU A 197 11.85 0.79 -5.44
C LEU A 197 11.34 2.23 -5.62
N TYR A 198 10.11 2.36 -6.07
CA TYR A 198 9.46 3.64 -6.25
C TYR A 198 8.56 3.96 -5.08
N GLY A 199 8.43 5.24 -4.78
CA GLY A 199 7.52 5.75 -3.78
C GLY A 199 6.96 7.10 -4.18
N ARG A 200 6.13 7.67 -3.31
CA ARG A 200 5.43 8.92 -3.54
C ARG A 200 5.43 9.80 -2.32
N HIS A 201 5.13 11.05 -2.58
CA HIS A 201 4.97 12.08 -1.57
C HIS A 201 3.87 13.06 -2.01
N GLY A 202 3.00 13.44 -1.10
CA GLY A 202 1.92 14.38 -1.39
C GLY A 202 2.33 15.84 -1.26
N ILE A 203 1.35 16.73 -1.48
CA ILE A 203 1.58 18.19 -1.59
C ILE A 203 1.53 18.93 -0.25
N GLN A 204 0.86 18.38 0.77
CA GLN A 204 0.56 19.13 2.00
C GLN A 204 1.75 19.22 2.97
N ALA A 205 2.82 18.50 2.71
CA ALA A 205 4.04 18.57 3.49
C ALA A 205 5.25 18.70 2.57
N THR A 206 6.29 19.39 3.02
CA THR A 206 7.58 19.42 2.32
C THR A 206 8.57 18.63 3.15
N SER A 207 9.24 17.69 2.52
CA SER A 207 10.27 16.84 3.11
C SER A 207 11.66 17.25 2.61
N PHE A 208 12.67 17.00 3.44
CA PHE A 208 14.09 17.15 3.09
C PHE A 208 14.78 15.80 3.28
N VAL A 209 14.76 14.99 2.24
CA VAL A 209 15.10 13.57 2.28
C VAL A 209 16.56 13.33 1.96
N GLY A 210 17.19 12.48 2.74
CA GLY A 210 18.58 12.07 2.53
C GLY A 210 18.93 10.78 3.27
N SER A 211 20.15 10.32 3.10
CA SER A 211 20.68 9.21 3.91
C SER A 211 20.78 9.61 5.38
N PRO A 212 20.70 8.68 6.33
CA PRO A 212 20.91 8.98 7.74
C PRO A 212 22.24 9.68 7.99
N GLY A 213 22.19 10.78 8.75
CA GLY A 213 23.37 11.61 9.02
C GLY A 213 23.74 12.60 7.92
N ALA A 214 23.01 12.67 6.80
CA ALA A 214 23.23 13.66 5.77
C ALA A 214 23.05 15.09 6.31
N THR A 215 23.95 15.99 5.89
CA THR A 215 23.82 17.42 6.19
C THR A 215 22.64 18.02 5.40
N GLU A 216 22.19 19.22 5.79
CA GLU A 216 21.09 19.90 5.11
C GLU A 216 21.35 20.08 3.60
N SER A 217 22.58 20.42 3.24
CA SER A 217 22.99 20.60 1.82
C SER A 217 23.04 19.31 1.00
N GLN A 218 23.02 18.15 1.66
CA GLN A 218 23.01 16.83 1.03
C GLN A 218 21.59 16.25 0.91
N ARG A 219 20.60 16.96 1.43
CA ARG A 219 19.21 16.54 1.40
C ARG A 219 18.48 17.08 0.18
N THR A 220 17.58 16.30 -0.36
CA THR A 220 16.75 16.70 -1.48
C THR A 220 15.40 17.20 -0.96
N ALA A 221 15.07 18.45 -1.29
CA ALA A 221 13.75 18.99 -1.00
C ALA A 221 12.70 18.33 -1.91
N MET A 222 11.61 17.86 -1.31
CA MET A 222 10.56 17.14 -2.01
C MET A 222 9.18 17.57 -1.53
N ASN A 223 8.33 17.93 -2.48
CA ASN A 223 6.91 18.19 -2.28
C ASN A 223 6.16 17.70 -3.52
N CYS A 224 5.13 16.91 -3.32
CA CYS A 224 4.33 16.31 -4.38
C CYS A 224 5.15 15.66 -5.50
N ALA A 225 5.79 14.54 -5.17
CA ALA A 225 6.74 13.91 -6.07
C ALA A 225 6.55 12.39 -6.16
N ILE A 226 6.99 11.85 -7.27
CA ILE A 226 7.34 10.44 -7.42
C ILE A 226 8.85 10.38 -7.29
N TRP A 227 9.31 9.51 -6.41
CA TRP A 227 10.71 9.25 -6.15
C TRP A 227 11.02 7.77 -6.32
N ARG A 228 12.30 7.45 -6.43
CA ARG A 228 12.78 6.06 -6.45
C ARG A 228 14.06 5.90 -5.67
N PHE A 229 14.26 4.68 -5.19
CA PHE A 229 15.45 4.28 -4.44
C PHE A 229 16.01 2.99 -5.03
N HIS A 230 17.32 2.96 -5.26
CA HIS A 230 18.00 1.75 -5.76
C HIS A 230 18.45 0.89 -4.58
N PRO A 231 17.99 -0.39 -4.48
CA PRO A 231 18.20 -1.20 -3.28
C PRO A 231 19.66 -1.54 -3.02
N THR A 232 20.48 -1.65 -4.06
CA THR A 232 21.90 -2.02 -3.97
C THR A 232 22.79 -0.80 -3.84
N ASP A 233 22.63 0.18 -4.73
CA ASP A 233 23.53 1.35 -4.79
C ASP A 233 23.14 2.43 -3.78
N ARG A 234 21.94 2.28 -3.17
CA ARG A 234 21.35 3.24 -2.23
C ARG A 234 21.19 4.65 -2.82
N THR A 235 21.04 4.74 -4.13
CA THR A 235 20.79 5.99 -4.83
C THR A 235 19.32 6.39 -4.66
N PHE A 236 19.08 7.65 -4.32
CA PHE A 236 17.76 8.25 -4.21
C PHE A 236 17.57 9.33 -5.29
N GLU A 237 16.46 9.30 -6.00
CA GLU A 237 16.15 10.24 -7.08
C GLU A 237 14.69 10.66 -7.08
N ILE A 238 14.42 11.91 -7.46
CA ILE A 238 13.09 12.38 -7.81
C ILE A 238 12.87 12.10 -9.30
N VAL A 239 11.84 11.32 -9.61
CA VAL A 239 11.49 10.93 -10.99
C VAL A 239 10.59 11.96 -11.65
N ALA A 240 9.60 12.47 -10.89
CA ALA A 240 8.64 13.45 -11.37
C ALA A 240 8.11 14.28 -10.20
N GLN A 241 7.73 15.51 -10.49
CA GLN A 241 7.07 16.40 -9.55
C GLN A 241 5.70 16.80 -10.08
N GLY A 242 4.76 17.08 -9.19
CA GLY A 242 3.40 17.49 -9.52
C GLY A 242 2.33 16.51 -9.04
N GLY A 243 1.09 16.86 -9.28
CA GLY A 243 -0.07 16.17 -8.72
C GLY A 243 -0.59 16.86 -7.46
N THR A 244 -1.39 16.16 -6.65
CA THR A 244 -1.91 16.68 -5.38
C THR A 244 -1.81 15.65 -4.27
N ASN A 245 -2.48 14.52 -4.42
CA ASN A 245 -2.54 13.48 -3.40
C ASN A 245 -2.36 12.09 -4.01
N PRO A 246 -1.17 11.75 -4.49
CA PRO A 246 -0.93 10.48 -5.15
C PRO A 246 -0.95 9.33 -4.13
N TRP A 247 -1.87 8.38 -4.25
CA TRP A 247 -1.94 7.18 -3.42
C TRP A 247 -1.74 5.89 -4.21
N ALA A 248 -2.16 5.82 -5.46
CA ALA A 248 -1.99 4.63 -6.28
C ALA A 248 -1.16 4.89 -7.53
N ARG A 249 -0.38 3.93 -7.95
CA ARG A 249 0.49 3.99 -9.10
C ARG A 249 0.48 2.67 -9.84
N GLN A 250 0.41 2.73 -11.14
CA GLN A 250 0.62 1.59 -12.00
C GLN A 250 1.87 1.82 -12.84
N ILE A 251 2.74 0.83 -12.91
CA ILE A 251 3.84 0.78 -13.85
C ILE A 251 3.40 -0.19 -14.94
N ASN A 252 3.24 0.30 -16.16
CA ASN A 252 2.93 -0.57 -17.29
C ASN A 252 4.19 -1.28 -17.81
N ARG A 253 4.00 -2.26 -18.74
CA ARG A 253 5.10 -3.03 -19.34
C ARG A 253 6.13 -2.18 -20.10
N ALA A 254 5.79 -0.95 -20.46
CA ALA A 254 6.68 -0.01 -21.14
C ALA A 254 7.44 0.89 -20.14
N ALA A 255 7.41 0.58 -18.84
CA ALA A 255 7.99 1.37 -17.76
C ALA A 255 7.43 2.82 -17.68
N LEU A 256 6.26 3.08 -18.27
CA LEU A 256 5.60 4.37 -18.19
C LEU A 256 4.93 4.50 -16.82
N VAL A 257 5.27 5.56 -16.10
CA VAL A 257 4.62 5.92 -14.84
C VAL A 257 3.30 6.61 -15.15
N VAL A 258 2.19 5.99 -14.79
CA VAL A 258 0.87 6.61 -14.86
C VAL A 258 0.52 7.17 -13.49
N LEU A 259 0.20 8.44 -13.44
CA LEU A 259 -0.21 9.20 -12.24
C LEU A 259 -1.69 9.04 -11.98
#